data_66484fe0994ad7c75fb5e2f11756b315
#
_entry.id   66484fe0994ad7c75fb5e2f11756b315
#
_cell.length_a   1.000
_cell.length_b   1.000
_cell.length_c   1.000
_cell.angle_alpha   90.00
_cell.angle_beta   90.00
_cell.angle_gamma   90.00
#
_symmetry.space_group_name_H-M   'P 1'
#
loop_
_entity.id
_entity.type
_entity.pdbx_description
1 polymer ?
#
loop_
_entity_poly.entity_id
_entity_poly.type
_entity_poly.pdbx_seq_one_letter_code
_entity_poly.pdbx_strand_id
1 'polypeptide(L)'
;MPRSTLPAANSGLSPSRLKSRLPLSVLASLLASTMASGISPALAAPDAVPLLTAQCVEYSSNFQPEFQDLQLLERQTLGLHNINDRLGYYRSFPLSAAQHELLLQCQLKLADTMDRFLSEPALISLTSELNQDDEPQLQALAQRLDWLMQQHLGIEEKARLHGAQASIRQGMRSDDLKLELGQCALPGMQQALNPEENSAEQEAAQSSQKPGFFAVNIASYLMQQADSDCRAKVWRTYQGRARLRNQLPLSSVFALRQQQAKAHGYPSYSDFILSSQLLSTPSDVARFLDASTQKLDYAPWDLGPELQQAQSTEMVALKGSEVLKALFDHLKPLGLTAEQINDDWLRVYHHGRLLGELLISEGKHNRHKMLRRAVVGQQTGQSELVLKPQQVKLKDYQTAVSSLSAAIAQLSGGGRYYLNNSLELPQDGAGVGKAWLERYLSDAFAFSLKPAPGSREQLAEEYQQQLKVFRAKVALASFEAFGNSQYPQLHKAFEASFNGSWPEVSDYSYSFGAISDQGPLYYLGLWQQQLAKAIDVHTRGCNPAQLFDLLLVNESAQPMVARLQSLFGAADAATLIRRIRDANTQENRSTDTCPLPGSDEQYPGRQEPAQR
;
A
#
# COMPACT_ATOMS: atom_id res chain seq x y z
N MET A 1 54.31 7.02 -11.91
CA MET A 1 55.54 6.28 -11.59
C MET A 1 55.81 6.39 -10.11
N PRO A 2 56.26 5.35 -9.41
CA PRO A 2 56.69 4.06 -9.90
C PRO A 2 55.88 2.85 -9.32
N ARG A 3 56.12 1.73 -9.96
CA ARG A 3 55.72 0.35 -9.63
C ARG A 3 56.44 -0.15 -8.38
N SER A 4 55.79 -1.04 -7.63
CA SER A 4 56.50 -2.10 -6.88
C SER A 4 55.68 -3.39 -6.84
N THR A 5 56.36 -4.40 -7.16
CA THR A 5 56.22 -5.80 -7.50
C THR A 5 55.85 -6.68 -6.29
N LEU A 6 55.13 -7.76 -6.61
CA LEU A 6 54.88 -9.02 -5.80
C LEU A 6 56.16 -9.73 -5.38
N PRO A 7 56.07 -10.63 -4.41
CA PRO A 7 56.56 -11.99 -4.69
C PRO A 7 55.55 -13.10 -4.40
N ALA A 8 55.67 -14.14 -5.22
CA ALA A 8 55.06 -15.45 -5.10
C ALA A 8 55.81 -16.31 -4.09
N ALA A 9 55.11 -17.21 -3.38
CA ALA A 9 55.70 -18.34 -2.71
C ALA A 9 54.90 -19.63 -2.98
N ASN A 10 55.52 -20.52 -3.69
CA ASN A 10 55.21 -21.93 -3.89
C ASN A 10 55.41 -22.73 -2.59
N SER A 11 54.51 -23.64 -2.27
CA SER A 11 54.92 -24.94 -1.69
C SER A 11 53.83 -25.98 -1.93
N GLY A 12 54.19 -26.97 -2.70
CA GLY A 12 53.46 -28.17 -3.01
C GLY A 12 53.52 -29.19 -1.89
N LEU A 13 52.52 -30.04 -1.86
CA LEU A 13 52.59 -31.39 -1.27
C LEU A 13 51.67 -32.35 -2.04
N SER A 14 52.26 -33.50 -2.40
CA SER A 14 51.74 -34.59 -3.22
C SER A 14 50.71 -35.47 -2.49
N PRO A 15 49.98 -36.32 -3.23
CA PRO A 15 48.84 -37.07 -2.72
C PRO A 15 49.25 -38.48 -2.19
N SER A 16 48.71 -38.87 -1.03
CA SER A 16 48.76 -40.24 -0.58
C SER A 16 47.42 -40.95 -0.89
N ARG A 17 47.55 -42.04 -1.65
CA ARG A 17 46.48 -43.00 -1.97
C ARG A 17 46.12 -43.84 -0.75
N LEU A 18 44.81 -43.87 -0.42
CA LEU A 18 44.25 -45.01 0.33
C LEU A 18 43.04 -45.56 -0.44
N LYS A 19 43.20 -46.78 -0.92
CA LYS A 19 42.14 -47.64 -1.48
C LYS A 19 41.40 -48.31 -0.34
N SER A 20 40.09 -48.06 -0.16
CA SER A 20 39.20 -48.98 0.54
C SER A 20 37.96 -49.19 -0.33
N ARG A 21 37.77 -50.44 -0.76
CA ARG A 21 36.59 -50.92 -1.49
C ARG A 21 35.47 -51.14 -0.47
N LEU A 22 34.35 -50.48 -0.63
CA LEU A 22 33.07 -50.82 0.00
C LEU A 22 32.09 -51.29 -1.07
N PRO A 23 31.21 -52.27 -0.78
CA PRO A 23 30.41 -52.95 -1.80
C PRO A 23 29.23 -52.11 -2.32
N LEU A 24 28.96 -52.26 -3.60
CA LEU A 24 27.99 -51.52 -4.42
C LEU A 24 26.52 -51.73 -4.04
N SER A 25 26.18 -52.45 -3.00
CA SER A 25 24.79 -52.78 -2.64
C SER A 25 24.13 -51.86 -1.60
N VAL A 26 24.85 -50.89 -1.05
CA VAL A 26 24.31 -49.94 -0.03
C VAL A 26 23.97 -48.59 -0.63
N LEU A 27 24.44 -48.28 -1.85
CA LEU A 27 24.13 -46.98 -2.51
C LEU A 27 22.76 -46.93 -3.23
N ALA A 28 22.11 -48.06 -3.48
CA ALA A 28 20.83 -48.10 -4.17
C ALA A 28 19.61 -47.83 -3.27
N SER A 29 19.76 -47.95 -1.94
CA SER A 29 18.65 -47.78 -1.00
C SER A 29 18.53 -46.37 -0.40
N LEU A 30 19.52 -45.50 -0.61
CA LEU A 30 19.52 -44.10 -0.10
C LEU A 30 19.08 -43.09 -1.15
N LEU A 31 18.93 -43.47 -2.42
CA LEU A 31 18.47 -42.61 -3.50
C LEU A 31 16.95 -42.68 -3.77
N ALA A 32 16.24 -43.60 -3.12
CA ALA A 32 14.79 -43.77 -3.29
C ALA A 32 13.94 -43.03 -2.23
N SER A 33 14.54 -42.45 -1.20
CA SER A 33 13.80 -41.77 -0.11
C SER A 33 13.83 -40.25 -0.13
N THR A 34 14.40 -39.63 -1.17
CA THR A 34 14.48 -38.13 -1.28
C THR A 34 13.68 -37.51 -2.43
N MET A 35 12.82 -38.30 -3.08
CA MET A 35 12.00 -37.82 -4.21
C MET A 35 10.52 -37.54 -3.85
N ALA A 36 10.21 -37.26 -2.59
CA ALA A 36 8.85 -36.92 -2.17
C ALA A 36 8.80 -35.67 -1.24
N SER A 37 9.78 -34.78 -1.35
CA SER A 37 9.60 -33.42 -0.84
C SER A 37 9.10 -32.58 -1.99
N GLY A 38 7.78 -32.32 -2.04
CA GLY A 38 7.17 -31.40 -2.98
C GLY A 38 7.95 -30.08 -2.95
N ILE A 39 8.63 -29.76 -4.05
CA ILE A 39 9.27 -28.47 -4.27
C ILE A 39 8.12 -27.47 -4.35
N SER A 40 7.84 -26.78 -3.25
CA SER A 40 6.90 -25.67 -3.25
C SER A 40 7.38 -24.64 -4.29
N PRO A 41 6.54 -24.24 -5.26
CA PRO A 41 6.93 -23.28 -6.30
C PRO A 41 7.43 -21.94 -5.74
N ALA A 42 7.18 -21.66 -4.46
CA ALA A 42 7.68 -20.48 -3.75
C ALA A 42 9.21 -20.43 -3.57
N LEU A 43 9.94 -21.55 -3.69
CA LEU A 43 11.41 -21.59 -3.58
C LEU A 43 12.14 -21.22 -4.88
N ALA A 44 11.49 -21.33 -6.03
CA ALA A 44 12.10 -21.03 -7.32
C ALA A 44 12.10 -19.51 -7.68
N ALA A 45 11.24 -18.71 -7.06
CA ALA A 45 11.09 -17.28 -7.42
C ALA A 45 12.36 -16.44 -7.18
N PRO A 46 13.12 -16.56 -6.07
CA PRO A 46 14.36 -15.81 -5.88
C PRO A 46 15.47 -16.14 -6.88
N ASP A 47 15.48 -17.35 -7.42
CA ASP A 47 16.53 -17.81 -8.35
C ASP A 47 16.41 -17.12 -9.73
N ALA A 48 15.27 -16.54 -10.06
CA ALA A 48 15.06 -15.78 -11.30
C ALA A 48 15.58 -14.34 -11.23
N VAL A 49 16.00 -13.83 -10.05
CA VAL A 49 16.48 -12.44 -9.89
C VAL A 49 17.69 -12.12 -10.80
N PRO A 50 18.74 -12.96 -10.93
CA PRO A 50 19.84 -12.68 -11.83
C PRO A 50 19.40 -12.55 -13.30
N LEU A 51 18.48 -13.41 -13.75
CA LEU A 51 17.94 -13.36 -15.12
C LEU A 51 17.12 -12.09 -15.34
N LEU A 52 16.25 -11.72 -14.41
CA LEU A 52 15.50 -10.47 -14.48
C LEU A 52 16.43 -9.26 -14.55
N THR A 53 17.51 -9.24 -13.74
CA THR A 53 18.47 -8.13 -13.75
C THR A 53 19.20 -8.04 -15.09
N ALA A 54 19.64 -9.17 -15.65
CA ALA A 54 20.27 -9.20 -16.96
C ALA A 54 19.33 -8.66 -18.06
N GLN A 55 18.09 -9.14 -18.12
CA GLN A 55 17.05 -8.65 -19.03
C GLN A 55 16.78 -7.15 -18.86
N CYS A 56 16.71 -6.69 -17.61
CA CYS A 56 16.48 -5.29 -17.28
C CYS A 56 17.59 -4.39 -17.82
N VAL A 57 18.85 -4.75 -17.56
CA VAL A 57 20.01 -3.98 -18.00
C VAL A 57 20.10 -3.94 -19.52
N GLU A 58 19.92 -5.09 -20.18
CA GLU A 58 19.93 -5.21 -21.62
C GLU A 58 18.81 -4.38 -22.26
N TYR A 59 17.56 -4.57 -21.82
CA TYR A 59 16.41 -3.87 -22.36
C TYR A 59 16.53 -2.35 -22.19
N SER A 60 16.89 -1.90 -20.98
CA SER A 60 17.06 -0.48 -20.68
C SER A 60 18.21 0.17 -21.46
N SER A 61 19.29 -0.59 -21.76
CA SER A 61 20.43 -0.09 -22.54
C SER A 61 20.11 0.06 -24.02
N ASN A 62 19.23 -0.78 -24.54
CA ASN A 62 18.81 -0.80 -25.94
C ASN A 62 17.50 -0.05 -26.19
N PHE A 63 16.93 0.58 -25.16
CA PHE A 63 15.66 1.31 -25.27
C PHE A 63 15.83 2.57 -26.13
N GLN A 64 15.17 2.58 -27.29
CA GLN A 64 15.09 3.68 -28.22
C GLN A 64 13.62 3.90 -28.57
N PRO A 65 12.95 4.90 -27.95
CA PRO A 65 11.53 5.12 -28.15
C PRO A 65 11.23 5.64 -29.55
N GLU A 66 10.21 5.05 -30.19
CA GLU A 66 9.73 5.46 -31.52
C GLU A 66 8.46 6.30 -31.37
N PHE A 67 8.59 7.63 -31.47
CA PHE A 67 7.50 8.55 -31.23
C PHE A 67 6.54 8.72 -32.42
N GLN A 68 6.90 8.26 -33.62
CA GLN A 68 6.06 8.36 -34.81
C GLN A 68 5.07 7.19 -34.94
N ASP A 69 5.32 6.07 -34.24
CA ASP A 69 4.44 4.91 -34.18
C ASP A 69 4.03 4.65 -32.73
N LEU A 70 2.84 5.12 -32.37
CA LEU A 70 2.30 4.97 -31.00
C LEU A 70 2.18 3.50 -30.57
N GLN A 71 1.86 2.58 -31.49
CA GLN A 71 1.74 1.16 -31.14
C GLN A 71 3.11 0.55 -30.83
N LEU A 72 4.14 0.95 -31.55
CA LEU A 72 5.50 0.52 -31.29
C LEU A 72 6.03 1.15 -29.99
N LEU A 73 5.78 2.44 -29.78
CA LEU A 73 6.12 3.14 -28.52
C LEU A 73 5.48 2.45 -27.30
N GLU A 74 4.18 2.13 -27.39
CA GLU A 74 3.48 1.45 -26.29
C GLU A 74 4.09 0.07 -26.01
N ARG A 75 4.44 -0.72 -27.04
CA ARG A 75 5.13 -2.02 -26.84
C ARG A 75 6.50 -1.87 -26.20
N GLN A 76 7.24 -0.83 -26.58
CA GLN A 76 8.55 -0.53 -26.01
C GLN A 76 8.42 -0.09 -24.54
N THR A 77 7.50 0.82 -24.22
CA THR A 77 7.26 1.26 -22.83
C THR A 77 6.67 0.14 -21.98
N LEU A 78 5.80 -0.71 -22.55
CA LEU A 78 5.23 -1.88 -21.88
C LEU A 78 6.32 -2.85 -21.40
N GLY A 79 7.40 -3.01 -22.17
CA GLY A 79 8.56 -3.80 -21.74
C GLY A 79 9.21 -3.25 -20.46
N LEU A 80 9.43 -1.93 -20.37
CA LEU A 80 9.96 -1.27 -19.18
C LEU A 80 9.00 -1.43 -17.98
N HIS A 81 7.70 -1.22 -18.19
CA HIS A 81 6.69 -1.38 -17.16
C HIS A 81 6.62 -2.81 -16.62
N ASN A 82 6.66 -3.82 -17.51
CA ASN A 82 6.67 -5.23 -17.11
C ASN A 82 7.92 -5.60 -16.28
N ILE A 83 9.07 -5.04 -16.60
CA ILE A 83 10.28 -5.22 -15.79
C ILE A 83 10.09 -4.58 -14.40
N ASN A 84 9.53 -3.37 -14.34
CA ASN A 84 9.24 -2.69 -13.08
C ASN A 84 8.22 -3.48 -12.21
N ASP A 85 7.17 -4.01 -12.80
CA ASP A 85 6.17 -4.84 -12.11
C ASP A 85 6.83 -6.09 -11.50
N ARG A 86 7.70 -6.77 -12.26
CA ARG A 86 8.47 -7.92 -11.77
C ARG A 86 9.46 -7.55 -10.67
N LEU A 87 10.09 -6.39 -10.73
CA LEU A 87 10.92 -5.89 -9.62
C LEU A 87 10.11 -5.78 -8.33
N GLY A 88 8.91 -5.21 -8.41
CA GLY A 88 7.98 -5.14 -7.28
C GLY A 88 7.62 -6.52 -6.73
N TYR A 89 7.33 -7.47 -7.63
CA TYR A 89 7.02 -8.84 -7.27
C TYR A 89 8.17 -9.52 -6.52
N TYR A 90 9.39 -9.52 -7.08
CA TYR A 90 10.53 -10.21 -6.46
C TYR A 90 10.96 -9.59 -5.13
N ARG A 91 10.81 -8.28 -4.95
CA ARG A 91 11.06 -7.61 -3.65
C ARG A 91 10.14 -8.07 -2.52
N SER A 92 9.04 -8.70 -2.83
CA SER A 92 8.12 -9.24 -1.83
C SER A 92 8.58 -10.56 -1.19
N PHE A 93 9.67 -11.14 -1.67
CA PHE A 93 10.27 -12.37 -1.15
C PHE A 93 11.45 -12.09 -0.20
N PRO A 94 11.79 -13.04 0.70
CA PRO A 94 13.04 -12.99 1.41
C PRO A 94 14.21 -13.14 0.42
N LEU A 95 15.06 -12.15 0.33
CA LEU A 95 16.18 -12.09 -0.61
C LEU A 95 17.51 -12.04 0.13
N SER A 96 18.55 -12.62 -0.46
CA SER A 96 19.93 -12.43 -0.02
C SER A 96 20.42 -11.00 -0.31
N ALA A 97 21.48 -10.56 0.34
CA ALA A 97 22.09 -9.26 0.09
C ALA A 97 22.51 -9.10 -1.40
N ALA A 98 23.04 -10.15 -2.02
CA ALA A 98 23.42 -10.14 -3.44
C ALA A 98 22.21 -9.96 -4.37
N GLN A 99 21.07 -10.62 -4.07
CA GLN A 99 19.83 -10.45 -4.83
C GLN A 99 19.23 -9.04 -4.66
N HIS A 100 19.30 -8.47 -3.45
CA HIS A 100 18.91 -7.06 -3.23
C HIS A 100 19.74 -6.11 -4.07
N GLU A 101 21.06 -6.32 -4.15
CA GLU A 101 21.97 -5.50 -4.97
C GLU A 101 21.63 -5.60 -6.46
N LEU A 102 21.37 -6.82 -6.96
CA LEU A 102 20.95 -7.02 -8.35
C LEU A 102 19.64 -6.30 -8.69
N LEU A 103 18.63 -6.38 -7.81
CA LEU A 103 17.37 -5.64 -8.01
C LEU A 103 17.57 -4.13 -7.93
N LEU A 104 18.46 -3.64 -7.06
CA LEU A 104 18.82 -2.22 -6.99
C LEU A 104 19.49 -1.75 -8.29
N GLN A 105 20.42 -2.52 -8.84
CA GLN A 105 21.06 -2.22 -10.12
C GLN A 105 20.03 -2.08 -11.25
N CYS A 106 19.09 -3.01 -11.37
CA CYS A 106 18.00 -2.92 -12.34
C CYS A 106 17.14 -1.68 -12.10
N GLN A 107 16.77 -1.40 -10.85
CA GLN A 107 15.94 -0.23 -10.52
C GLN A 107 16.60 1.09 -10.92
N LEU A 108 17.90 1.25 -10.65
CA LEU A 108 18.64 2.45 -11.02
C LEU A 108 18.67 2.60 -12.55
N LYS A 109 18.92 1.50 -13.27
CA LYS A 109 18.93 1.51 -14.73
C LYS A 109 17.58 1.87 -15.36
N LEU A 110 16.49 1.33 -14.80
CA LEU A 110 15.12 1.71 -15.20
C LEU A 110 14.83 3.18 -14.91
N ALA A 111 15.22 3.66 -13.73
CA ALA A 111 15.01 5.06 -13.35
C ALA A 111 15.72 6.01 -14.33
N ASP A 112 16.98 5.74 -14.67
CA ASP A 112 17.75 6.52 -15.66
C ASP A 112 17.10 6.48 -17.07
N THR A 113 16.53 5.33 -17.45
CA THR A 113 15.87 5.17 -18.74
C THR A 113 14.55 5.93 -18.81
N MET A 114 13.73 5.85 -17.74
CA MET A 114 12.50 6.62 -17.64
C MET A 114 12.75 8.13 -17.53
N ASP A 115 13.82 8.53 -16.86
CA ASP A 115 14.24 9.94 -16.77
C ASP A 115 14.54 10.53 -18.14
N ARG A 116 15.32 9.82 -18.97
CA ARG A 116 15.58 10.22 -20.35
C ARG A 116 14.30 10.24 -21.20
N PHE A 117 13.47 9.20 -21.10
CA PHE A 117 12.20 9.12 -21.82
C PHE A 117 11.27 10.29 -21.53
N LEU A 118 11.07 10.62 -20.25
CA LEU A 118 10.19 11.73 -19.83
C LEU A 118 10.76 13.12 -20.16
N SER A 119 12.07 13.19 -20.47
CA SER A 119 12.75 14.44 -20.85
C SER A 119 12.82 14.64 -22.35
N GLU A 120 12.35 13.69 -23.18
CA GLU A 120 12.41 13.77 -24.64
C GLU A 120 11.44 14.83 -25.20
N PRO A 121 11.92 15.81 -25.99
CA PRO A 121 11.03 16.83 -26.59
C PRO A 121 9.94 16.23 -27.48
N ALA A 122 10.23 15.11 -28.15
CA ALA A 122 9.27 14.39 -28.99
C ALA A 122 8.07 13.86 -28.20
N LEU A 123 8.25 13.52 -26.91
CA LEU A 123 7.17 13.10 -26.03
C LEU A 123 6.17 14.24 -25.76
N ILE A 124 6.67 15.48 -25.60
CA ILE A 124 5.83 16.67 -25.39
C ILE A 124 4.95 16.91 -26.63
N SER A 125 5.54 16.82 -27.84
CA SER A 125 4.80 16.98 -29.09
C SER A 125 3.73 15.89 -29.25
N LEU A 126 4.11 14.62 -29.03
CA LEU A 126 3.17 13.50 -29.08
C LEU A 126 2.03 13.67 -28.07
N THR A 127 2.33 14.06 -26.84
CA THR A 127 1.31 14.28 -25.80
C THR A 127 0.31 15.35 -26.20
N SER A 128 0.78 16.43 -26.85
CA SER A 128 -0.08 17.50 -27.38
C SER A 128 -0.97 16.99 -28.51
N GLU A 129 -0.47 16.16 -29.41
CA GLU A 129 -1.23 15.54 -30.50
C GLU A 129 -2.31 14.59 -29.95
N LEU A 130 -1.96 13.68 -29.03
CA LEU A 130 -2.88 12.76 -28.40
C LEU A 130 -4.01 13.47 -27.62
N ASN A 131 -3.73 14.63 -27.03
CA ASN A 131 -4.73 15.40 -26.30
C ASN A 131 -5.79 16.06 -27.22
N GLN A 132 -5.48 16.21 -28.51
CA GLN A 132 -6.36 16.75 -29.54
C GLN A 132 -7.16 15.66 -30.27
N ASP A 133 -6.85 14.39 -30.04
CA ASP A 133 -7.54 13.26 -30.66
C ASP A 133 -8.93 13.08 -30.06
N ASP A 134 -9.90 12.64 -30.86
CA ASP A 134 -11.29 12.39 -30.43
C ASP A 134 -11.45 11.09 -29.64
N GLU A 135 -10.44 10.19 -29.67
CA GLU A 135 -10.50 8.93 -28.98
C GLU A 135 -10.24 9.07 -27.46
N PRO A 136 -11.21 8.70 -26.58
CA PRO A 136 -11.08 8.90 -25.13
C PRO A 136 -9.86 8.22 -24.51
N GLN A 137 -9.44 7.06 -25.05
CA GLN A 137 -8.26 6.35 -24.55
C GLN A 137 -6.94 7.07 -24.86
N LEU A 138 -6.87 7.77 -26.00
CA LEU A 138 -5.70 8.59 -26.38
C LEU A 138 -5.62 9.86 -25.52
N GLN A 139 -6.74 10.55 -25.34
CA GLN A 139 -6.81 11.69 -24.43
C GLN A 139 -6.43 11.29 -22.99
N ALA A 140 -6.91 10.15 -22.53
CA ALA A 140 -6.57 9.62 -21.22
C ALA A 140 -5.08 9.28 -21.09
N LEU A 141 -4.46 8.75 -22.15
CA LEU A 141 -3.01 8.52 -22.22
C LEU A 141 -2.24 9.83 -22.15
N ALA A 142 -2.64 10.83 -22.94
CA ALA A 142 -2.03 12.16 -22.94
C ALA A 142 -2.03 12.80 -21.55
N GLN A 143 -3.16 12.78 -20.86
CA GLN A 143 -3.28 13.32 -19.49
C GLN A 143 -2.33 12.63 -18.52
N ARG A 144 -2.11 11.32 -18.66
CA ARG A 144 -1.20 10.55 -17.80
C ARG A 144 0.27 10.84 -18.09
N LEU A 145 0.61 10.97 -19.37
CA LEU A 145 1.96 11.36 -19.79
C LEU A 145 2.28 12.79 -19.31
N ASP A 146 1.34 13.72 -19.50
CA ASP A 146 1.50 15.11 -19.03
C ASP A 146 1.69 15.15 -17.50
N TRP A 147 0.86 14.41 -16.75
CA TRP A 147 1.01 14.31 -15.31
C TRP A 147 2.37 13.75 -14.90
N LEU A 148 2.87 12.69 -15.57
CA LEU A 148 4.19 12.12 -15.29
C LEU A 148 5.31 13.14 -15.56
N MET A 149 5.23 13.91 -16.65
CA MET A 149 6.19 14.96 -16.97
C MET A 149 6.17 16.08 -15.93
N GLN A 150 4.99 16.52 -15.47
CA GLN A 150 4.84 17.53 -14.42
C GLN A 150 5.39 17.09 -13.07
N GLN A 151 5.28 15.79 -12.74
CA GLN A 151 5.83 15.23 -11.50
C GLN A 151 7.33 14.90 -11.60
N HIS A 152 7.91 15.03 -12.80
CA HIS A 152 9.30 14.71 -13.01
C HIS A 152 10.23 15.71 -12.29
N LEU A 153 11.18 15.18 -11.54
CA LEU A 153 12.24 15.94 -10.87
C LEU A 153 13.59 15.62 -11.52
N GLY A 154 14.46 16.60 -11.59
CA GLY A 154 15.84 16.39 -12.04
C GLY A 154 16.62 15.43 -11.11
N ILE A 155 17.68 14.84 -11.62
CA ILE A 155 18.48 13.82 -10.89
C ILE A 155 18.97 14.35 -9.53
N GLU A 156 19.46 15.59 -9.48
CA GLU A 156 19.95 16.19 -8.23
C GLU A 156 18.83 16.45 -7.22
N GLU A 157 17.67 16.88 -7.69
CA GLU A 157 16.50 17.12 -6.83
C GLU A 157 15.95 15.81 -6.29
N LYS A 158 15.86 14.77 -7.12
CA LYS A 158 15.51 13.40 -6.70
C LYS A 158 16.48 12.88 -5.66
N ALA A 159 17.79 13.03 -5.87
CA ALA A 159 18.82 12.57 -4.95
C ALA A 159 18.70 13.28 -3.59
N ARG A 160 18.51 14.61 -3.57
CA ARG A 160 18.31 15.39 -2.35
C ARG A 160 17.02 14.97 -1.62
N LEU A 161 15.93 14.81 -2.34
CA LEU A 161 14.64 14.39 -1.77
C LEU A 161 14.74 12.99 -1.15
N HIS A 162 15.25 12.02 -1.89
CA HIS A 162 15.39 10.65 -1.40
C HIS A 162 16.40 10.54 -0.24
N GLY A 163 17.47 11.33 -0.27
CA GLY A 163 18.43 11.43 0.83
C GLY A 163 17.77 11.96 2.11
N ALA A 164 16.97 13.01 2.01
CA ALA A 164 16.21 13.56 3.13
C ALA A 164 15.17 12.55 3.66
N GLN A 165 14.43 11.87 2.79
CA GLN A 165 13.47 10.83 3.16
C GLN A 165 14.15 9.62 3.82
N ALA A 166 15.32 9.20 3.34
CA ALA A 166 16.10 8.14 3.96
C ALA A 166 16.58 8.53 5.37
N SER A 167 17.04 9.77 5.53
CA SER A 167 17.45 10.33 6.83
C SER A 167 16.28 10.37 7.82
N ILE A 168 15.07 10.76 7.39
CA ILE A 168 13.84 10.75 8.20
C ILE A 168 13.52 9.32 8.66
N ARG A 169 13.57 8.34 7.76
CA ARG A 169 13.33 6.93 8.11
C ARG A 169 14.36 6.41 9.10
N GLN A 170 15.63 6.77 8.92
CA GLN A 170 16.71 6.42 9.86
C GLN A 170 16.50 7.08 11.22
N GLY A 171 16.16 8.38 11.25
CA GLY A 171 15.89 9.11 12.49
C GLY A 171 14.75 8.52 13.33
N MET A 172 13.74 7.93 12.68
CA MET A 172 12.64 7.24 13.36
C MET A 172 13.01 5.88 13.96
N ARG A 173 14.04 5.21 13.42
CA ARG A 173 14.51 3.89 13.89
C ARG A 173 15.50 3.98 15.05
N SER A 174 15.94 5.18 15.41
CA SER A 174 16.97 5.34 16.42
C SER A 174 16.46 5.04 17.81
N ASP A 175 17.22 4.24 18.54
CA ASP A 175 16.89 3.69 19.85
C ASP A 175 17.34 4.59 21.03
N ASP A 176 17.82 5.82 20.76
CA ASP A 176 18.46 6.69 21.76
C ASP A 176 17.47 7.49 22.62
N LEU A 177 16.21 7.06 22.69
CA LEU A 177 15.26 7.72 23.57
C LEU A 177 15.52 7.33 25.02
N LYS A 178 16.18 8.21 25.77
CA LYS A 178 16.29 8.07 27.22
C LYS A 178 14.99 8.57 27.86
N LEU A 179 14.29 7.70 28.56
CA LEU A 179 13.08 8.02 29.28
C LEU A 179 13.34 7.93 30.78
N GLU A 180 13.23 9.07 31.45
CA GLU A 180 13.23 9.11 32.91
C GLU A 180 11.81 8.77 33.39
N LEU A 181 11.60 7.50 33.74
CA LEU A 181 10.29 7.02 34.18
C LEU A 181 9.96 7.49 35.60
N GLY A 182 10.92 7.59 36.49
CA GLY A 182 10.69 7.95 37.88
C GLY A 182 9.60 7.06 38.52
N GLN A 183 8.56 7.68 39.08
CA GLN A 183 7.41 6.97 39.64
C GLN A 183 6.57 6.18 38.65
N CYS A 184 6.77 6.41 37.34
CA CYS A 184 6.08 5.69 36.25
C CYS A 184 6.75 4.37 35.87
N ALA A 185 7.83 3.95 36.55
CA ALA A 185 8.48 2.68 36.29
C ALA A 185 7.60 1.50 36.71
N LEU A 186 7.48 0.49 35.83
CA LEU A 186 6.77 -0.75 36.19
C LEU A 186 7.61 -1.59 37.17
N PRO A 187 6.96 -2.37 38.06
CA PRO A 187 7.67 -3.35 38.89
C PRO A 187 8.53 -4.28 38.01
N GLY A 188 9.82 -4.44 38.37
CA GLY A 188 10.80 -5.22 37.60
C GLY A 188 11.56 -4.43 36.51
N MET A 189 11.11 -3.27 36.07
CA MET A 189 11.89 -2.40 35.16
C MET A 189 13.04 -1.67 35.87
N GLN A 190 12.93 -1.43 37.16
CA GLN A 190 13.98 -0.77 37.95
C GLN A 190 15.25 -1.62 38.03
N GLN A 191 15.15 -2.95 38.00
CA GLN A 191 16.31 -3.85 38.01
C GLN A 191 17.08 -3.87 36.68
N ALA A 192 16.42 -3.55 35.56
CA ALA A 192 17.06 -3.48 34.25
C ALA A 192 17.77 -2.12 33.98
N LEU A 193 17.48 -1.10 34.78
CA LEU A 193 18.04 0.25 34.63
C LEU A 193 19.29 0.49 35.50
N ASN A 194 19.59 -0.37 36.46
CA ASN A 194 20.80 -0.32 37.29
C ASN A 194 21.70 -1.54 36.98
N PRO A 195 22.56 -1.47 35.97
CA PRO A 195 23.49 -2.58 35.67
C PRO A 195 24.68 -2.65 36.64
N GLU A 196 24.82 -1.76 37.61
CA GLU A 196 26.03 -1.68 38.43
C GLU A 196 26.08 -2.65 39.63
N GLU A 197 25.02 -3.42 39.92
CA GLU A 197 25.03 -4.34 41.08
C GLU A 197 25.14 -5.84 40.77
N ASN A 198 25.22 -6.26 39.50
CA ASN A 198 25.39 -7.68 39.15
C ASN A 198 26.50 -7.92 38.12
N SER A 199 27.68 -7.40 38.37
CA SER A 199 28.86 -7.69 37.59
C SER A 199 29.70 -8.74 38.32
N ALA A 200 29.56 -10.01 37.95
CA ALA A 200 30.66 -10.98 38.09
C ALA A 200 30.57 -12.28 37.29
N GLU A 201 29.51 -12.59 36.55
CA GLU A 201 29.50 -13.92 35.86
C GLU A 201 28.63 -13.93 34.59
N GLN A 202 28.92 -13.11 33.55
CA GLN A 202 28.42 -13.38 32.18
C GLN A 202 29.12 -12.53 31.08
N GLU A 203 30.42 -12.66 30.98
CA GLU A 203 31.22 -12.22 29.83
C GLU A 203 31.32 -13.28 28.72
N ALA A 204 30.26 -13.94 28.33
CA ALA A 204 30.34 -14.88 27.21
C ALA A 204 29.00 -15.09 26.50
N ALA A 205 28.37 -14.01 25.99
CA ALA A 205 27.40 -14.14 24.94
C ALA A 205 27.38 -12.86 24.09
N GLN A 206 28.24 -12.87 23.09
CA GLN A 206 28.46 -11.77 22.17
C GLN A 206 27.35 -11.59 21.17
N SER A 207 27.07 -10.28 20.89
CA SER A 207 26.63 -9.75 19.59
C SER A 207 25.36 -10.33 18.97
N SER A 208 24.25 -10.15 19.63
CA SER A 208 23.03 -9.75 18.94
C SER A 208 22.61 -8.38 19.48
N GLN A 209 22.62 -7.35 18.63
CA GLN A 209 22.12 -6.03 18.99
C GLN A 209 20.70 -6.22 19.50
N LYS A 210 20.52 -6.14 20.83
CA LYS A 210 19.19 -6.09 21.43
C LYS A 210 18.51 -4.85 20.87
N PRO A 211 17.29 -4.96 20.26
CA PRO A 211 16.53 -3.79 19.87
C PRO A 211 16.44 -2.88 21.10
N GLY A 212 16.66 -1.59 20.93
CA GLY A 212 16.63 -0.65 22.04
C GLY A 212 15.35 -0.79 22.84
N PHE A 213 15.42 -0.65 24.11
CA PHE A 213 14.38 -0.89 25.13
C PHE A 213 12.99 -0.33 24.73
N PHE A 214 12.96 0.77 23.94
CA PHE A 214 11.73 1.43 23.51
C PHE A 214 11.04 0.78 22.29
N ALA A 215 11.77 0.31 21.30
CA ALA A 215 11.18 -0.24 20.08
C ALA A 215 10.37 -1.53 20.34
N VAL A 216 10.77 -2.30 21.35
CA VAL A 216 10.15 -3.60 21.68
C VAL A 216 9.05 -3.49 22.74
N ASN A 217 9.10 -2.50 23.64
CA ASN A 217 8.32 -2.54 24.88
C ASN A 217 7.29 -1.44 25.11
N ILE A 218 7.17 -0.41 24.21
CA ILE A 218 6.20 0.66 24.46
C ILE A 218 4.75 0.17 24.46
N ALA A 219 4.39 -0.69 23.54
CA ALA A 219 3.04 -1.27 23.50
C ALA A 219 2.77 -2.10 24.76
N SER A 220 3.74 -2.92 25.18
CA SER A 220 3.67 -3.69 26.42
C SER A 220 3.56 -2.78 27.66
N TYR A 221 4.35 -1.70 27.70
CA TYR A 221 4.26 -0.71 28.77
C TYR A 221 2.86 -0.08 28.86
N LEU A 222 2.31 0.40 27.73
CA LEU A 222 0.98 1.02 27.68
C LEU A 222 -0.14 0.04 28.06
N MET A 223 0.06 -1.25 27.85
CA MET A 223 -0.89 -2.29 28.27
C MET A 223 -0.79 -2.63 29.75
N GLN A 224 0.42 -2.56 30.35
CA GLN A 224 0.66 -3.00 31.73
C GLN A 224 0.57 -1.87 32.75
N GLN A 225 0.82 -0.62 32.36
CA GLN A 225 0.79 0.53 33.24
C GLN A 225 -0.66 0.87 33.61
N ALA A 226 -0.99 0.81 34.90
CA ALA A 226 -2.32 1.11 35.40
C ALA A 226 -2.64 2.63 35.40
N ASP A 227 -1.62 3.46 35.64
CA ASP A 227 -1.76 4.92 35.74
C ASP A 227 -1.82 5.57 34.34
N SER A 228 -2.92 6.29 34.04
CA SER A 228 -3.14 6.94 32.75
C SER A 228 -2.16 8.10 32.49
N ASP A 229 -1.77 8.86 33.52
CA ASP A 229 -0.84 9.97 33.37
C ASP A 229 0.57 9.46 33.02
N CYS A 230 0.96 8.32 33.60
CA CYS A 230 2.19 7.64 33.24
C CYS A 230 2.14 7.10 31.81
N ARG A 231 1.03 6.53 31.36
CA ARG A 231 0.85 6.12 29.97
C ARG A 231 0.93 7.32 29.03
N ALA A 232 0.25 8.42 29.38
CA ALA A 232 0.28 9.66 28.60
C ALA A 232 1.70 10.22 28.45
N LYS A 233 2.46 10.29 29.56
CA LYS A 233 3.86 10.77 29.55
C LYS A 233 4.72 9.95 28.60
N VAL A 234 4.67 8.61 28.73
CA VAL A 234 5.51 7.72 27.90
C VAL A 234 5.08 7.79 26.45
N TRP A 235 3.78 7.78 26.15
CA TRP A 235 3.24 7.86 24.80
C TRP A 235 3.65 9.18 24.10
N ARG A 236 3.48 10.34 24.77
CA ARG A 236 3.84 11.65 24.22
C ARG A 236 5.34 11.74 23.92
N THR A 237 6.17 11.28 24.86
CA THR A 237 7.63 11.25 24.66
C THR A 237 8.01 10.38 23.48
N TYR A 238 7.38 9.22 23.33
CA TYR A 238 7.60 8.36 22.16
C TYR A 238 7.17 9.03 20.85
N GLN A 239 6.06 9.75 20.83
CA GLN A 239 5.61 10.46 19.62
C GLN A 239 6.57 11.61 19.23
N GLY A 240 7.26 12.22 20.16
CA GLY A 240 8.27 13.24 19.91
C GLY A 240 9.71 12.74 19.65
N ARG A 241 9.95 11.41 19.68
CA ARG A 241 11.29 10.80 19.70
C ARG A 241 12.23 11.19 18.57
N ALA A 242 11.71 11.48 17.39
CA ALA A 242 12.52 11.80 16.21
C ALA A 242 12.72 13.31 15.97
N ARG A 243 12.19 14.18 16.83
CA ARG A 243 12.20 15.64 16.63
C ARG A 243 13.59 16.17 16.29
N LEU A 244 14.57 15.94 17.15
CA LEU A 244 15.92 16.51 16.97
C LEU A 244 16.63 16.00 15.71
N ARG A 245 16.35 14.75 15.30
CA ARG A 245 16.99 14.13 14.14
C ARG A 245 16.30 14.47 12.84
N ASN A 246 14.97 14.57 12.85
CA ASN A 246 14.19 14.74 11.64
C ASN A 246 13.84 16.20 11.32
N GLN A 247 14.15 17.15 12.20
CA GLN A 247 13.84 18.56 11.97
C GLN A 247 14.48 19.09 10.67
N LEU A 248 15.78 18.92 10.48
CA LEU A 248 16.48 19.39 9.29
C LEU A 248 16.10 18.59 8.02
N PRO A 249 16.09 17.24 8.03
CA PRO A 249 15.66 16.49 6.86
C PRO A 249 14.22 16.80 6.42
N LEU A 250 13.28 16.96 7.37
CA LEU A 250 11.90 17.29 7.04
C LEU A 250 11.76 18.70 6.46
N SER A 251 12.49 19.68 7.02
CA SER A 251 12.57 21.04 6.45
C SER A 251 13.12 21.03 5.02
N SER A 252 14.09 20.16 4.73
CA SER A 252 14.63 19.98 3.37
C SER A 252 13.58 19.42 2.40
N VAL A 253 12.76 18.45 2.84
CA VAL A 253 11.65 17.94 2.03
C VAL A 253 10.64 19.05 1.71
N PHE A 254 10.23 19.83 2.71
CA PHE A 254 9.29 20.94 2.51
C PHE A 254 9.84 21.99 1.54
N ALA A 255 11.12 22.37 1.69
CA ALA A 255 11.76 23.35 0.81
C ALA A 255 11.83 22.86 -0.64
N LEU A 256 12.23 21.61 -0.88
CA LEU A 256 12.28 21.01 -2.22
C LEU A 256 10.91 20.94 -2.87
N ARG A 257 9.88 20.50 -2.13
CA ARG A 257 8.51 20.45 -2.61
C ARG A 257 7.93 21.85 -2.90
N GLN A 258 8.23 22.83 -2.07
CA GLN A 258 7.83 24.21 -2.30
C GLN A 258 8.53 24.81 -3.53
N GLN A 259 9.81 24.48 -3.77
CA GLN A 259 10.52 24.88 -4.98
C GLN A 259 9.84 24.27 -6.22
N GLN A 260 9.48 22.99 -6.19
CA GLN A 260 8.74 22.31 -7.26
C GLN A 260 7.42 23.04 -7.57
N ALA A 261 6.60 23.34 -6.56
CA ALA A 261 5.34 24.03 -6.74
C ALA A 261 5.52 25.42 -7.39
N LYS A 262 6.50 26.19 -6.94
CA LYS A 262 6.80 27.52 -7.52
C LYS A 262 7.26 27.43 -8.97
N ALA A 263 8.03 26.40 -9.35
CA ALA A 263 8.44 26.18 -10.73
C ALA A 263 7.24 25.93 -11.66
N HIS A 264 6.13 25.38 -11.11
CA HIS A 264 4.87 25.17 -11.83
C HIS A 264 3.84 26.31 -11.63
N GLY A 265 4.24 27.44 -11.02
CA GLY A 265 3.39 28.63 -10.86
C GLY A 265 2.37 28.55 -9.71
N TYR A 266 2.50 27.59 -8.79
CA TYR A 266 1.61 27.44 -7.64
C TYR A 266 2.16 28.13 -6.39
N PRO A 267 1.28 28.68 -5.52
CA PRO A 267 1.70 29.36 -4.31
C PRO A 267 2.26 28.41 -3.23
N SER A 268 1.70 27.20 -3.12
CA SER A 268 2.17 26.17 -2.19
C SER A 268 2.26 24.80 -2.85
N TYR A 269 2.97 23.88 -2.20
CA TYR A 269 3.03 22.48 -2.65
C TYR A 269 1.66 21.80 -2.50
N SER A 270 0.88 22.14 -1.47
CA SER A 270 -0.47 21.62 -1.30
C SER A 270 -1.37 22.04 -2.47
N ASP A 271 -1.34 23.34 -2.88
CA ASP A 271 -2.10 23.80 -4.04
C ASP A 271 -1.69 23.07 -5.32
N PHE A 272 -0.37 22.88 -5.53
CA PHE A 272 0.15 22.18 -6.71
C PHE A 272 -0.34 20.74 -6.79
N ILE A 273 -0.11 19.94 -5.72
CA ILE A 273 -0.39 18.51 -5.79
C ILE A 273 -1.88 18.17 -5.71
N LEU A 274 -2.68 19.06 -5.12
CA LEU A 274 -4.13 18.89 -5.02
C LEU A 274 -4.88 19.41 -6.25
N SER A 275 -4.31 20.32 -7.04
CA SER A 275 -5.00 20.94 -8.19
C SER A 275 -5.61 19.94 -9.19
N SER A 276 -5.03 18.76 -9.31
CA SER A 276 -5.48 17.68 -10.19
C SER A 276 -6.33 16.60 -9.48
N GLN A 277 -6.75 16.84 -8.23
CA GLN A 277 -7.53 15.88 -7.45
C GLN A 277 -9.02 16.23 -7.44
N LEU A 278 -9.89 15.28 -7.05
CA LEU A 278 -11.33 15.54 -6.80
C LEU A 278 -11.51 16.56 -5.66
N LEU A 279 -10.67 16.45 -4.61
CA LEU A 279 -10.52 17.47 -3.57
C LEU A 279 -9.39 18.42 -3.98
N SER A 280 -9.71 19.36 -4.87
CA SER A 280 -8.72 20.16 -5.61
C SER A 280 -8.05 21.27 -4.81
N THR A 281 -8.45 21.51 -3.57
CA THR A 281 -7.87 22.53 -2.70
C THR A 281 -7.57 22.02 -1.28
N PRO A 282 -6.59 22.63 -0.57
CA PRO A 282 -6.36 22.33 0.85
C PRO A 282 -7.63 22.48 1.70
N SER A 283 -8.49 23.45 1.39
CA SER A 283 -9.77 23.67 2.08
C SER A 283 -10.76 22.52 1.86
N ASP A 284 -10.80 21.92 0.66
CA ASP A 284 -11.65 20.76 0.38
C ASP A 284 -11.21 19.54 1.18
N VAL A 285 -9.90 19.29 1.22
CA VAL A 285 -9.32 18.21 2.04
C VAL A 285 -9.62 18.46 3.52
N ALA A 286 -9.43 19.67 4.02
CA ALA A 286 -9.74 20.01 5.41
C ALA A 286 -11.23 19.77 5.74
N ARG A 287 -12.16 20.21 4.89
CA ARG A 287 -13.61 19.97 5.06
C ARG A 287 -13.96 18.47 5.08
N PHE A 288 -13.34 17.68 4.21
CA PHE A 288 -13.49 16.23 4.23
C PHE A 288 -13.01 15.62 5.53
N LEU A 289 -11.80 15.99 5.99
CA LEU A 289 -11.22 15.48 7.23
C LEU A 289 -12.04 15.89 8.47
N ASP A 290 -12.60 17.09 8.48
CA ASP A 290 -13.50 17.53 9.54
C ASP A 290 -14.81 16.74 9.54
N ALA A 291 -15.40 16.48 8.37
CA ALA A 291 -16.58 15.64 8.22
C ALA A 291 -16.33 14.16 8.62
N SER A 292 -15.07 13.71 8.55
CA SER A 292 -14.64 12.35 8.90
C SER A 292 -14.18 12.21 10.36
N THR A 293 -14.12 13.32 11.10
CA THR A 293 -13.66 13.32 12.49
C THR A 293 -14.79 12.84 13.42
N GLN A 294 -14.50 11.81 14.20
CA GLN A 294 -15.35 11.30 15.25
C GLN A 294 -14.54 11.20 16.53
N LYS A 295 -15.05 11.79 17.61
CA LYS A 295 -14.36 11.78 18.90
C LYS A 295 -14.49 10.40 19.54
N LEU A 296 -13.33 9.81 19.89
CA LEU A 296 -13.26 8.60 20.70
C LEU A 296 -13.36 8.98 22.19
N ASP A 297 -13.97 8.12 22.99
CA ASP A 297 -14.16 8.35 24.42
C ASP A 297 -12.89 8.10 25.26
N TYR A 298 -11.84 7.59 24.64
CA TYR A 298 -10.55 7.30 25.25
C TYR A 298 -9.39 8.02 24.54
N ALA A 299 -8.30 8.21 25.27
CA ALA A 299 -7.07 8.76 24.72
C ALA A 299 -6.21 7.68 24.01
N PRO A 300 -5.33 8.05 23.08
CA PRO A 300 -4.45 7.08 22.41
C PRO A 300 -3.60 6.22 23.35
N TRP A 301 -3.21 6.74 24.48
CA TRP A 301 -2.42 6.03 25.48
C TRP A 301 -3.25 5.08 26.35
N ASP A 302 -4.57 5.20 26.33
CA ASP A 302 -5.50 4.34 27.08
C ASP A 302 -6.08 3.20 26.23
N LEU A 303 -5.79 3.18 24.92
CA LEU A 303 -6.26 2.11 24.02
C LEU A 303 -5.84 0.71 24.49
N GLY A 304 -4.64 0.55 25.06
CA GLY A 304 -4.15 -0.76 25.52
C GLY A 304 -5.07 -1.41 26.55
N PRO A 305 -5.39 -0.76 27.67
CA PRO A 305 -6.36 -1.23 28.65
C PRO A 305 -7.76 -1.50 28.07
N GLU A 306 -8.28 -0.61 27.19
CA GLU A 306 -9.58 -0.81 26.53
C GLU A 306 -9.59 -2.11 25.72
N LEU A 307 -8.53 -2.35 24.91
CA LEU A 307 -8.41 -3.59 24.14
C LEU A 307 -8.28 -4.85 25.02
N GLN A 308 -7.71 -4.75 26.22
CA GLN A 308 -7.60 -5.89 27.13
C GLN A 308 -8.93 -6.29 27.73
N GLN A 309 -9.81 -5.31 28.00
CA GLN A 309 -11.14 -5.54 28.58
C GLN A 309 -12.15 -6.03 27.54
N ALA A 310 -11.97 -5.66 26.27
CA ALA A 310 -12.88 -6.01 25.19
C ALA A 310 -12.71 -7.46 24.73
N GLN A 311 -13.83 -8.13 24.44
CA GLN A 311 -13.84 -9.47 23.84
C GLN A 311 -13.50 -9.38 22.34
N SER A 312 -12.93 -10.46 21.79
CA SER A 312 -12.74 -10.56 20.34
C SER A 312 -14.04 -10.95 19.64
N THR A 313 -14.22 -10.48 18.41
CA THR A 313 -15.29 -10.94 17.52
C THR A 313 -15.09 -12.43 17.24
N GLU A 314 -16.09 -13.24 17.53
CA GLU A 314 -16.07 -14.67 17.22
C GLU A 314 -16.28 -14.89 15.72
N MET A 315 -15.48 -15.78 15.14
CA MET A 315 -15.53 -16.13 13.73
C MET A 315 -15.56 -17.64 13.53
N VAL A 316 -16.29 -18.10 12.53
CA VAL A 316 -16.24 -19.49 12.06
C VAL A 316 -14.89 -19.71 11.37
N ALA A 317 -14.20 -20.80 11.68
CA ALA A 317 -12.95 -21.14 11.00
C ALA A 317 -13.25 -21.84 9.66
N LEU A 318 -12.74 -21.29 8.55
CA LEU A 318 -12.84 -21.86 7.21
C LEU A 318 -11.45 -22.07 6.59
N LYS A 319 -11.34 -23.06 5.71
CA LYS A 319 -10.13 -23.24 4.91
C LYS A 319 -9.99 -22.11 3.89
N GLY A 320 -8.75 -21.76 3.52
CA GLY A 320 -8.49 -20.75 2.50
C GLY A 320 -9.18 -21.05 1.16
N SER A 321 -9.24 -22.33 0.77
CA SER A 321 -9.96 -22.78 -0.45
C SER A 321 -11.47 -22.59 -0.37
N GLU A 322 -12.08 -22.80 0.80
CA GLU A 322 -13.52 -22.59 1.01
C GLU A 322 -13.86 -21.08 0.94
N VAL A 323 -13.01 -20.25 1.54
CA VAL A 323 -13.13 -18.79 1.44
C VAL A 323 -12.99 -18.33 0.00
N LEU A 324 -11.99 -18.82 -0.74
CA LEU A 324 -11.79 -18.48 -2.14
C LEU A 324 -13.01 -18.87 -2.99
N LYS A 325 -13.54 -20.07 -2.76
CA LYS A 325 -14.76 -20.54 -3.45
C LYS A 325 -15.95 -19.62 -3.17
N ALA A 326 -16.21 -19.27 -1.92
CA ALA A 326 -17.31 -18.38 -1.55
C ALA A 326 -17.18 -17.01 -2.24
N LEU A 327 -15.97 -16.45 -2.27
CA LEU A 327 -15.69 -15.18 -2.93
C LEU A 327 -15.92 -15.26 -4.45
N PHE A 328 -15.45 -16.32 -5.13
CA PHE A 328 -15.70 -16.48 -6.57
C PHE A 328 -17.17 -16.76 -6.89
N ASP A 329 -17.89 -17.49 -6.04
CA ASP A 329 -19.34 -17.68 -6.21
C ASP A 329 -20.07 -16.32 -6.11
N HIS A 330 -19.62 -15.41 -5.25
CA HIS A 330 -20.19 -14.06 -5.09
C HIS A 330 -19.79 -13.09 -6.21
N LEU A 331 -18.73 -13.39 -6.98
CA LEU A 331 -18.32 -12.60 -8.15
C LEU A 331 -19.13 -12.91 -9.41
N LYS A 332 -19.86 -14.03 -9.46
CA LYS A 332 -20.65 -14.44 -10.66
C LYS A 332 -21.66 -13.39 -11.13
N PRO A 333 -22.43 -12.71 -10.23
CA PRO A 333 -23.36 -11.66 -10.65
C PRO A 333 -22.68 -10.44 -11.30
N LEU A 334 -21.36 -10.29 -11.10
CA LEU A 334 -20.56 -9.25 -11.79
C LEU A 334 -20.15 -9.68 -13.21
N GLY A 335 -20.57 -10.83 -13.71
CA GLY A 335 -20.11 -11.40 -14.97
C GLY A 335 -18.74 -12.07 -14.92
N LEU A 336 -18.17 -12.24 -13.69
CA LEU A 336 -16.87 -12.87 -13.50
C LEU A 336 -16.99 -14.38 -13.30
N THR A 337 -16.15 -15.12 -13.99
CA THR A 337 -16.02 -16.58 -13.85
C THR A 337 -14.55 -16.97 -13.74
N ALA A 338 -14.29 -18.10 -13.07
CA ALA A 338 -12.96 -18.66 -12.97
C ALA A 338 -12.94 -20.08 -13.53
N GLU A 339 -11.96 -20.37 -14.37
CA GLU A 339 -11.61 -21.70 -14.86
C GLU A 339 -10.40 -22.21 -14.10
N GLN A 340 -10.52 -23.34 -13.44
CA GLN A 340 -9.41 -23.98 -12.75
C GLN A 340 -8.55 -24.75 -13.75
N ILE A 341 -7.28 -24.38 -13.90
CA ILE A 341 -6.31 -25.06 -14.76
C ILE A 341 -5.63 -26.20 -14.00
N ASN A 342 -5.27 -25.93 -12.75
CA ASN A 342 -4.79 -26.91 -11.78
C ASN A 342 -5.06 -26.37 -10.35
N ASP A 343 -4.56 -27.05 -9.33
CA ASP A 343 -4.84 -26.69 -7.92
C ASP A 343 -4.37 -25.28 -7.55
N ASP A 344 -3.32 -24.79 -8.20
CA ASP A 344 -2.67 -23.51 -7.88
C ASP A 344 -2.89 -22.43 -8.97
N TRP A 345 -3.68 -22.70 -10.00
CA TRP A 345 -3.77 -21.80 -11.15
C TRP A 345 -5.20 -21.65 -11.66
N LEU A 346 -5.70 -20.41 -11.66
CA LEU A 346 -7.02 -20.04 -12.19
C LEU A 346 -6.87 -19.09 -13.39
N ARG A 347 -7.73 -19.22 -14.39
CA ARG A 347 -8.02 -18.18 -15.37
C ARG A 347 -9.29 -17.46 -15.01
N VAL A 348 -9.24 -16.15 -15.03
CA VAL A 348 -10.37 -15.28 -14.69
C VAL A 348 -10.92 -14.66 -15.96
N TYR A 349 -12.22 -14.81 -16.17
CA TYR A 349 -12.95 -14.28 -17.32
C TYR A 349 -14.01 -13.27 -16.87
N HIS A 350 -14.31 -12.30 -17.73
CA HIS A 350 -15.42 -11.38 -17.59
C HIS A 350 -16.24 -11.37 -18.88
N HIS A 351 -17.50 -11.76 -18.81
CA HIS A 351 -18.37 -11.97 -19.98
C HIS A 351 -17.70 -12.78 -21.11
N GLY A 352 -16.95 -13.81 -20.76
CA GLY A 352 -16.23 -14.68 -21.71
C GLY A 352 -14.87 -14.14 -22.18
N ARG A 353 -14.51 -12.88 -21.88
CA ARG A 353 -13.19 -12.33 -22.17
C ARG A 353 -12.20 -12.76 -21.08
N LEU A 354 -11.07 -13.32 -21.47
CA LEU A 354 -9.97 -13.62 -20.55
C LEU A 354 -9.36 -12.31 -20.01
N LEU A 355 -9.51 -12.06 -18.72
CA LEU A 355 -8.87 -10.93 -18.03
C LEU A 355 -7.41 -11.24 -17.70
N GLY A 356 -7.15 -12.46 -17.20
CA GLY A 356 -5.81 -12.87 -16.82
C GLY A 356 -5.76 -14.15 -15.99
N GLU A 357 -4.62 -14.35 -15.38
CA GLU A 357 -4.28 -15.55 -14.63
C GLU A 357 -4.01 -15.20 -13.16
N LEU A 358 -4.54 -16.03 -12.26
CA LEU A 358 -4.40 -15.90 -10.83
C LEU A 358 -3.70 -17.15 -10.28
N LEU A 359 -2.47 -16.99 -9.84
CA LEU A 359 -1.72 -18.01 -9.12
C LEU A 359 -2.16 -18.01 -7.66
N ILE A 360 -2.48 -19.17 -7.12
CA ILE A 360 -2.86 -19.36 -5.72
C ILE A 360 -1.69 -19.98 -4.99
N SER A 361 -1.30 -19.41 -3.88
CA SER A 361 -0.25 -19.96 -3.02
C SER A 361 -0.62 -19.87 -1.54
N GLU A 362 -0.07 -20.74 -0.73
CA GLU A 362 -0.27 -20.71 0.72
C GLU A 362 0.80 -19.86 1.41
N GLY A 363 0.41 -19.17 2.49
CA GLY A 363 1.32 -18.36 3.26
C GLY A 363 0.82 -18.02 4.67
N LYS A 364 1.67 -17.37 5.46
CA LYS A 364 1.34 -16.95 6.84
C LYS A 364 0.32 -15.82 6.90
N HIS A 365 0.19 -15.04 5.83
CA HIS A 365 -0.69 -13.87 5.73
C HIS A 365 -1.34 -13.82 4.35
N ASN A 366 -2.63 -13.47 4.31
CA ASN A 366 -3.31 -13.18 3.05
C ASN A 366 -2.69 -11.94 2.43
N ARG A 367 -2.35 -12.01 1.14
CA ARG A 367 -1.79 -10.88 0.38
C ARG A 367 -1.92 -11.11 -1.11
N HIS A 368 -1.93 -10.03 -1.84
CA HIS A 368 -1.87 -10.00 -3.28
C HIS A 368 -0.49 -9.53 -3.73
N LYS A 369 0.00 -10.10 -4.85
CA LYS A 369 1.22 -9.65 -5.52
C LYS A 369 0.94 -9.58 -7.03
N MET A 370 1.24 -8.46 -7.65
CA MET A 370 1.14 -8.29 -9.08
C MET A 370 2.41 -8.82 -9.76
N LEU A 371 2.24 -9.61 -10.83
CA LEU A 371 3.33 -10.05 -11.70
C LEU A 371 3.34 -9.27 -13.01
N ARG A 372 2.15 -9.04 -13.59
CA ARG A 372 1.98 -8.34 -14.85
C ARG A 372 0.58 -7.74 -14.92
N ARG A 373 0.48 -6.50 -15.33
CA ARG A 373 -0.80 -5.80 -15.50
C ARG A 373 -1.47 -6.20 -16.81
N ALA A 374 -2.80 -6.26 -16.84
CA ALA A 374 -3.56 -6.43 -18.07
C ALA A 374 -3.46 -5.18 -18.96
N VAL A 375 -3.33 -5.38 -20.29
CA VAL A 375 -3.44 -4.35 -21.32
C VAL A 375 -4.19 -4.95 -22.50
N VAL A 376 -5.37 -4.42 -22.78
CA VAL A 376 -6.28 -4.99 -23.78
C VAL A 376 -5.64 -5.03 -25.17
N GLY A 377 -5.69 -6.19 -25.82
CA GLY A 377 -5.09 -6.42 -27.14
C GLY A 377 -3.56 -6.64 -27.14
N GLN A 378 -2.88 -6.49 -26.00
CA GLN A 378 -1.44 -6.66 -25.92
C GLN A 378 -1.00 -7.77 -24.96
N GLN A 379 -1.54 -7.79 -23.74
CA GLN A 379 -1.19 -8.82 -22.74
C GLN A 379 -2.29 -9.03 -21.72
N THR A 380 -2.45 -10.27 -21.27
CA THR A 380 -3.30 -10.64 -20.15
C THR A 380 -2.60 -10.34 -18.83
N GLY A 381 -3.37 -10.01 -17.80
CA GLY A 381 -2.85 -9.79 -16.45
C GLY A 381 -2.38 -11.09 -15.79
N GLN A 382 -1.45 -10.96 -14.84
CA GLN A 382 -1.01 -12.07 -13.97
C GLN A 382 -0.84 -11.56 -12.54
N SER A 383 -1.42 -12.28 -11.60
CA SER A 383 -1.37 -11.96 -10.17
C SER A 383 -1.15 -13.22 -9.34
N GLU A 384 -0.51 -13.07 -8.19
CA GLU A 384 -0.43 -14.11 -7.16
C GLU A 384 -1.30 -13.73 -5.96
N LEU A 385 -2.20 -14.63 -5.56
CA LEU A 385 -2.99 -14.54 -4.35
C LEU A 385 -2.44 -15.53 -3.33
N VAL A 386 -1.80 -14.99 -2.30
CA VAL A 386 -1.32 -15.79 -1.16
C VAL A 386 -2.44 -15.84 -0.14
N LEU A 387 -2.86 -17.05 0.24
CA LEU A 387 -3.89 -17.27 1.26
C LEU A 387 -3.32 -18.03 2.46
N LYS A 388 -3.82 -17.72 3.65
CA LYS A 388 -3.59 -18.57 4.81
C LYS A 388 -4.33 -19.90 4.60
N PRO A 389 -3.77 -21.04 5.03
CA PRO A 389 -4.45 -22.33 4.97
C PRO A 389 -5.80 -22.32 5.70
N GLN A 390 -5.89 -21.55 6.80
CA GLN A 390 -7.12 -21.36 7.56
C GLN A 390 -7.34 -19.88 7.89
N GLN A 391 -8.58 -19.43 7.75
CA GLN A 391 -9.05 -18.13 8.17
C GLN A 391 -9.80 -18.33 9.50
N VAL A 392 -9.31 -17.73 10.57
CA VAL A 392 -9.83 -17.97 11.94
C VAL A 392 -10.31 -16.66 12.60
N LYS A 393 -9.69 -15.54 12.24
CA LYS A 393 -9.98 -14.22 12.83
C LYS A 393 -10.67 -13.33 11.80
N LEU A 394 -11.48 -12.38 12.26
CA LEU A 394 -12.10 -11.37 11.41
C LEU A 394 -11.08 -10.73 10.45
N LYS A 395 -9.90 -10.37 10.96
CA LYS A 395 -8.81 -9.80 10.13
C LYS A 395 -8.33 -10.71 9.02
N ASP A 396 -8.38 -12.03 9.19
CA ASP A 396 -8.00 -12.98 8.15
C ASP A 396 -8.97 -12.87 6.96
N TYR A 397 -10.28 -12.87 7.22
CA TYR A 397 -11.30 -12.70 6.18
C TYR A 397 -11.22 -11.35 5.49
N GLN A 398 -11.13 -10.26 6.26
CA GLN A 398 -10.99 -8.91 5.71
C GLN A 398 -9.76 -8.80 4.80
N THR A 399 -8.62 -9.40 5.18
CA THR A 399 -7.41 -9.39 4.35
C THR A 399 -7.52 -10.32 3.13
N ALA A 400 -8.25 -11.45 3.21
CA ALA A 400 -8.51 -12.30 2.06
C ALA A 400 -9.39 -11.56 1.02
N VAL A 401 -10.48 -10.93 1.46
CA VAL A 401 -11.36 -10.08 0.64
C VAL A 401 -10.55 -8.96 -0.03
N SER A 402 -9.77 -8.19 0.74
CA SER A 402 -8.95 -7.10 0.21
C SER A 402 -7.91 -7.58 -0.81
N SER A 403 -7.30 -8.75 -0.56
CA SER A 403 -6.29 -9.33 -1.46
C SER A 403 -6.90 -9.80 -2.79
N LEU A 404 -8.06 -10.48 -2.74
CA LEU A 404 -8.76 -10.88 -3.97
C LEU A 404 -9.29 -9.65 -4.73
N SER A 405 -9.87 -8.67 -4.04
CA SER A 405 -10.32 -7.41 -4.67
C SER A 405 -9.18 -6.68 -5.38
N ALA A 406 -7.98 -6.68 -4.80
CA ALA A 406 -6.81 -6.10 -5.44
C ALA A 406 -6.39 -6.88 -6.68
N ALA A 407 -6.40 -8.22 -6.62
CA ALA A 407 -6.09 -9.07 -7.77
C ALA A 407 -7.08 -8.85 -8.92
N ILE A 408 -8.38 -8.92 -8.62
CA ILE A 408 -9.44 -8.71 -9.62
C ILE A 408 -9.36 -7.31 -10.22
N ALA A 409 -9.20 -6.26 -9.41
CA ALA A 409 -9.07 -4.89 -9.92
C ALA A 409 -7.89 -4.70 -10.87
N GLN A 410 -6.78 -5.41 -10.64
CA GLN A 410 -5.62 -5.36 -11.55
C GLN A 410 -5.80 -6.15 -12.84
N LEU A 411 -6.56 -7.26 -12.77
CA LEU A 411 -6.86 -8.06 -13.94
C LEU A 411 -7.95 -7.43 -14.84
N SER A 412 -8.85 -6.62 -14.27
CA SER A 412 -10.06 -6.13 -14.94
C SER A 412 -9.85 -4.92 -15.83
N GLY A 413 -8.71 -4.22 -15.76
CA GLY A 413 -8.46 -3.00 -16.52
C GLY A 413 -8.77 -3.15 -18.01
N GLY A 414 -9.67 -2.30 -18.55
CA GLY A 414 -10.12 -2.32 -19.94
C GLY A 414 -9.35 -1.41 -20.90
N GLY A 415 -8.30 -0.76 -20.41
CA GLY A 415 -7.47 0.15 -21.21
C GLY A 415 -6.55 -0.57 -22.19
N ARG A 416 -6.36 0.02 -23.37
CA ARG A 416 -5.43 -0.46 -24.41
C ARG A 416 -4.00 0.01 -24.21
N TYR A 417 -3.78 0.93 -23.27
CA TYR A 417 -2.48 1.47 -22.90
C TYR A 417 -2.18 1.15 -21.44
N TYR A 418 -0.93 0.79 -21.15
CA TYR A 418 -0.50 0.42 -19.79
C TYR A 418 -0.80 1.53 -18.76
N LEU A 419 -0.52 2.78 -19.12
CA LEU A 419 -0.75 3.91 -18.22
C LEU A 419 -2.25 4.10 -17.91
N ASN A 420 -3.15 3.80 -18.84
CA ASN A 420 -4.59 3.88 -18.62
C ASN A 420 -5.09 2.89 -17.55
N ASN A 421 -4.39 1.76 -17.37
CA ASN A 421 -4.71 0.75 -16.38
C ASN A 421 -3.90 0.89 -15.08
N SER A 422 -2.78 1.61 -15.11
CA SER A 422 -1.85 1.69 -13.96
C SER A 422 -1.90 3.01 -13.21
N LEU A 423 -2.25 4.08 -13.88
CA LEU A 423 -2.26 5.43 -13.33
C LEU A 423 -3.65 6.05 -13.50
N GLU A 424 -4.49 5.92 -12.49
CA GLU A 424 -5.78 6.60 -12.49
C GLU A 424 -5.60 8.06 -12.09
N LEU A 425 -6.22 8.95 -12.87
CA LEU A 425 -6.30 10.38 -12.59
C LEU A 425 -7.76 10.81 -12.52
N PRO A 426 -8.14 11.64 -11.55
CA PRO A 426 -7.31 12.08 -10.40
C PRO A 426 -6.92 10.94 -9.46
N GLN A 427 -5.78 11.07 -8.76
CA GLN A 427 -5.24 10.00 -7.89
C GLN A 427 -6.14 9.67 -6.71
N ASP A 428 -6.94 10.62 -6.23
CA ASP A 428 -7.91 10.38 -5.16
C ASP A 428 -9.15 9.60 -5.64
N GLY A 429 -9.31 9.45 -6.95
CA GLY A 429 -10.22 8.47 -7.56
C GLY A 429 -9.62 7.05 -7.67
N ALA A 430 -8.29 6.95 -7.68
CA ALA A 430 -7.61 5.66 -7.79
C ALA A 430 -7.99 4.72 -6.63
N GLY A 431 -8.25 3.46 -6.94
CA GLY A 431 -8.61 2.48 -5.91
C GLY A 431 -10.04 2.57 -5.37
N VAL A 432 -10.87 3.51 -5.80
CA VAL A 432 -12.30 3.57 -5.43
C VAL A 432 -13.04 2.32 -5.90
N GLY A 433 -12.80 1.90 -7.14
CA GLY A 433 -13.38 0.65 -7.68
C GLY A 433 -12.96 -0.59 -6.86
N LYS A 434 -11.68 -0.70 -6.51
CA LYS A 434 -11.18 -1.76 -5.62
C LYS A 434 -11.89 -1.71 -4.24
N ALA A 435 -11.99 -0.55 -3.64
CA ALA A 435 -12.64 -0.39 -2.33
C ALA A 435 -14.15 -0.70 -2.38
N TRP A 436 -14.82 -0.38 -3.50
CA TRP A 436 -16.20 -0.80 -3.74
C TRP A 436 -16.29 -2.34 -3.86
N LEU A 437 -15.38 -2.98 -4.60
CA LEU A 437 -15.35 -4.44 -4.72
C LEU A 437 -15.07 -5.14 -3.38
N GLU A 438 -14.21 -4.56 -2.53
CA GLU A 438 -13.99 -5.04 -1.16
C GLU A 438 -15.28 -5.05 -0.34
N ARG A 439 -16.08 -3.99 -0.45
CA ARG A 439 -17.38 -3.90 0.23
C ARG A 439 -18.37 -4.91 -0.32
N TYR A 440 -18.46 -5.01 -1.65
CA TYR A 440 -19.32 -5.99 -2.32
C TYR A 440 -18.98 -7.42 -1.88
N LEU A 441 -17.71 -7.79 -1.88
CA LEU A 441 -17.24 -9.12 -1.47
C LEU A 441 -17.33 -9.37 0.05
N SER A 442 -17.48 -8.34 0.88
CA SER A 442 -17.69 -8.53 2.32
C SER A 442 -19.02 -9.21 2.64
N ASP A 443 -19.97 -9.19 1.70
CA ASP A 443 -21.27 -9.85 1.81
C ASP A 443 -21.27 -11.31 1.26
N ALA A 444 -20.10 -11.84 0.86
CA ALA A 444 -19.98 -13.18 0.30
C ALA A 444 -20.21 -14.34 1.29
N PHE A 445 -20.29 -14.02 2.60
CA PHE A 445 -20.37 -15.00 3.65
C PHE A 445 -21.73 -14.96 4.35
N ALA A 446 -22.17 -16.08 4.90
CA ALA A 446 -23.38 -16.17 5.72
C ALA A 446 -23.27 -15.45 7.09
N PHE A 447 -22.07 -14.97 7.42
CA PHE A 447 -21.78 -14.20 8.63
C PHE A 447 -21.18 -12.84 8.28
N SER A 448 -21.35 -11.87 9.16
CA SER A 448 -20.86 -10.52 8.95
C SER A 448 -19.34 -10.43 9.09
N LEU A 449 -18.69 -9.68 8.19
CA LEU A 449 -17.29 -9.26 8.32
C LEU A 449 -17.13 -7.91 9.03
N LYS A 450 -18.20 -7.37 9.64
CA LYS A 450 -18.12 -6.21 10.52
C LYS A 450 -17.72 -6.66 11.93
N PRO A 451 -16.90 -5.89 12.64
CA PRO A 451 -16.63 -6.17 14.07
C PRO A 451 -17.92 -6.21 14.88
N ALA A 452 -17.99 -7.11 15.86
CA ALA A 452 -19.08 -7.12 16.82
C ALA A 452 -19.09 -5.83 17.66
N PRO A 453 -20.26 -5.28 18.01
CA PRO A 453 -20.36 -4.09 18.86
C PRO A 453 -19.58 -4.26 20.18
N GLY A 454 -18.73 -3.29 20.53
CA GLY A 454 -17.90 -3.30 21.74
C GLY A 454 -16.73 -4.30 21.69
N SER A 455 -16.49 -4.95 20.55
CA SER A 455 -15.38 -5.89 20.42
C SER A 455 -14.01 -5.18 20.30
N ARG A 456 -12.96 -5.95 20.58
CA ARG A 456 -11.57 -5.53 20.41
C ARG A 456 -11.29 -5.06 18.97
N GLU A 457 -11.86 -5.74 18.00
CA GLU A 457 -11.71 -5.42 16.58
C GLU A 457 -12.39 -4.09 16.24
N GLN A 458 -13.57 -3.80 16.81
CA GLN A 458 -14.25 -2.50 16.62
C GLN A 458 -13.42 -1.36 17.20
N LEU A 459 -12.99 -1.48 18.48
CA LEU A 459 -12.16 -0.45 19.13
C LEU A 459 -10.86 -0.18 18.32
N ALA A 460 -10.21 -1.24 17.84
CA ALA A 460 -9.00 -1.11 17.04
C ALA A 460 -9.26 -0.44 15.68
N GLU A 461 -10.37 -0.76 15.02
CA GLU A 461 -10.76 -0.18 13.73
C GLU A 461 -11.11 1.30 13.87
N GLU A 462 -11.93 1.67 14.85
CA GLU A 462 -12.30 3.05 15.16
C GLU A 462 -11.07 3.90 15.51
N TYR A 463 -10.19 3.37 16.37
CA TYR A 463 -8.93 4.04 16.70
C TYR A 463 -8.05 4.26 15.46
N GLN A 464 -7.85 3.22 14.64
CA GLN A 464 -7.03 3.33 13.43
C GLN A 464 -7.62 4.32 12.43
N GLN A 465 -8.94 4.37 12.29
CA GLN A 465 -9.61 5.32 11.43
C GLN A 465 -9.39 6.76 11.91
N GLN A 466 -9.64 7.04 13.20
CA GLN A 466 -9.42 8.38 13.75
C GLN A 466 -7.94 8.79 13.76
N LEU A 467 -7.04 7.85 13.99
CA LEU A 467 -5.60 8.10 13.86
C LEU A 467 -5.21 8.47 12.42
N LYS A 468 -5.81 7.84 11.40
CA LYS A 468 -5.58 8.20 9.99
C LYS A 468 -6.13 9.60 9.69
N VAL A 469 -7.32 9.95 10.17
CA VAL A 469 -7.90 11.30 10.04
C VAL A 469 -6.98 12.34 10.68
N PHE A 470 -6.56 12.12 11.91
CA PHE A 470 -5.65 13.02 12.61
C PHE A 470 -4.30 13.17 11.88
N ARG A 471 -3.71 12.05 11.43
CA ARG A 471 -2.46 12.06 10.65
C ARG A 471 -2.58 12.83 9.34
N ALA A 472 -3.72 12.72 8.66
CA ALA A 472 -3.97 13.48 7.43
C ALA A 472 -4.06 14.99 7.73
N LYS A 473 -4.69 15.39 8.85
CA LYS A 473 -4.70 16.79 9.31
C LYS A 473 -3.29 17.29 9.64
N VAL A 474 -2.46 16.47 10.30
CA VAL A 474 -1.05 16.82 10.58
C VAL A 474 -0.27 16.98 9.28
N ALA A 475 -0.42 16.06 8.32
CA ALA A 475 0.28 16.12 7.05
C ALA A 475 -0.09 17.39 6.25
N LEU A 476 -1.38 17.69 6.12
CA LEU A 476 -1.86 18.90 5.44
C LEU A 476 -1.33 20.16 6.13
N ALA A 477 -1.55 20.30 7.45
CA ALA A 477 -1.13 21.47 8.23
C ALA A 477 0.38 21.72 8.17
N SER A 478 1.20 20.66 8.12
CA SER A 478 2.66 20.79 8.06
C SER A 478 3.13 21.40 6.74
N PHE A 479 2.48 21.11 5.63
CA PHE A 479 2.81 21.72 4.34
C PHE A 479 2.23 23.12 4.20
N GLU A 480 1.05 23.41 4.77
CA GLU A 480 0.45 24.74 4.78
C GLU A 480 1.22 25.73 5.70
N ALA A 481 1.76 25.23 6.80
CA ALA A 481 2.49 26.06 7.78
C ALA A 481 3.99 26.14 7.51
N PHE A 482 4.50 25.62 6.38
CA PHE A 482 5.93 25.66 6.08
C PHE A 482 6.44 27.11 6.07
N GLY A 483 7.35 27.40 6.99
CA GLY A 483 7.88 28.76 7.25
C GLY A 483 7.17 29.53 8.39
N ASN A 484 6.05 29.05 8.90
CA ASN A 484 5.32 29.60 10.03
C ASN A 484 5.34 28.60 11.20
N SER A 485 5.95 28.96 12.32
CA SER A 485 6.15 28.06 13.47
C SER A 485 4.89 27.76 14.31
N GLN A 486 3.70 28.10 13.85
CA GLN A 486 2.47 27.93 14.62
C GLN A 486 1.51 26.97 13.93
N TYR A 487 1.22 25.85 14.63
CA TYR A 487 0.16 24.90 14.29
C TYR A 487 -1.03 25.02 15.28
N PRO A 488 -1.69 26.20 15.41
CA PRO A 488 -2.66 26.42 16.50
C PRO A 488 -3.89 25.50 16.41
N GLN A 489 -4.13 24.88 15.25
CA GLN A 489 -5.28 24.01 15.03
C GLN A 489 -5.03 22.54 15.36
N LEU A 490 -3.76 22.07 15.45
CA LEU A 490 -3.48 20.66 15.71
C LEU A 490 -3.89 20.20 17.11
N HIS A 491 -3.80 21.06 18.13
CA HIS A 491 -4.34 20.75 19.47
C HIS A 491 -5.84 20.46 19.41
N LYS A 492 -6.60 21.35 18.77
CA LYS A 492 -8.04 21.19 18.61
C LYS A 492 -8.38 19.96 17.78
N ALA A 493 -7.59 19.68 16.72
CA ALA A 493 -7.77 18.49 15.89
C ALA A 493 -7.53 17.20 16.68
N PHE A 494 -6.55 17.18 17.57
CA PHE A 494 -6.29 16.05 18.46
C PHE A 494 -7.44 15.84 19.45
N GLU A 495 -7.87 16.91 20.15
CA GLU A 495 -8.97 16.87 21.11
C GLU A 495 -10.34 16.55 20.47
N ALA A 496 -10.51 16.90 19.20
CA ALA A 496 -11.68 16.51 18.41
C ALA A 496 -11.69 15.03 18.00
N SER A 497 -10.53 14.38 17.97
CA SER A 497 -10.39 12.96 17.60
C SER A 497 -10.29 12.04 18.82
N PHE A 498 -9.73 12.53 19.94
CA PHE A 498 -9.39 11.71 21.10
C PHE A 498 -9.77 12.39 22.41
N ASN A 499 -10.08 11.59 23.42
CA ASN A 499 -10.35 12.09 24.76
C ASN A 499 -9.03 12.35 25.51
N GLY A 500 -8.38 13.48 25.23
CA GLY A 500 -7.12 13.85 25.87
C GLY A 500 -6.52 15.11 25.27
N SER A 501 -5.52 15.67 25.90
CA SER A 501 -4.78 16.85 25.47
C SER A 501 -3.32 16.47 25.20
N TRP A 502 -2.74 17.05 24.15
CA TRP A 502 -1.33 16.85 23.80
C TRP A 502 -0.63 18.19 23.52
N PRO A 503 0.03 18.78 24.53
CA PRO A 503 0.69 20.08 24.38
C PRO A 503 1.77 20.13 23.29
N GLU A 504 2.54 19.05 23.11
CA GLU A 504 3.65 18.97 22.14
C GLU A 504 3.21 18.34 20.81
N VAL A 505 1.94 18.43 20.43
CA VAL A 505 1.39 17.80 19.24
C VAL A 505 2.10 18.18 17.93
N SER A 506 2.70 19.37 17.86
CA SER A 506 3.51 19.82 16.71
C SER A 506 4.75 18.94 16.47
N ASP A 507 5.27 18.30 17.51
CA ASP A 507 6.43 17.42 17.41
C ASP A 507 6.14 16.11 16.70
N TYR A 508 4.86 15.76 16.58
CA TYR A 508 4.44 14.55 15.90
C TYR A 508 4.86 14.48 14.43
N SER A 509 4.89 15.63 13.75
CA SER A 509 5.32 15.70 12.34
C SER A 509 6.70 15.08 12.10
N TYR A 510 7.61 15.17 13.08
CA TYR A 510 8.97 14.62 13.00
C TYR A 510 9.04 13.11 13.19
N SER A 511 8.04 12.51 13.84
CA SER A 511 7.95 11.06 14.09
C SER A 511 6.94 10.35 13.20
N PHE A 512 6.44 11.05 12.17
CA PHE A 512 5.45 10.56 11.22
C PHE A 512 6.03 10.51 9.79
N GLY A 513 6.65 9.36 9.42
CA GLY A 513 7.42 9.23 8.16
C GLY A 513 6.61 9.44 6.89
N ALA A 514 5.33 9.04 6.87
CA ALA A 514 4.48 9.20 5.69
C ALA A 514 4.28 10.68 5.28
N ILE A 515 4.54 11.64 6.16
CA ILE A 515 4.52 13.06 5.83
C ILE A 515 5.56 13.42 4.75
N SER A 516 6.72 12.78 4.76
CA SER A 516 7.77 13.00 3.76
C SER A 516 7.50 12.32 2.42
N ASP A 517 6.73 11.22 2.44
CA ASP A 517 6.48 10.40 1.26
C ASP A 517 5.17 10.80 0.57
N GLN A 518 4.09 11.00 1.33
CA GLN A 518 2.74 11.29 0.83
C GLN A 518 2.33 12.77 0.98
N GLY A 519 2.82 13.44 2.02
CA GLY A 519 2.51 14.83 2.29
C GLY A 519 0.99 15.11 2.33
N PRO A 520 0.51 16.17 1.62
CA PRO A 520 -0.90 16.53 1.57
C PRO A 520 -1.81 15.43 1.03
N LEU A 521 -1.28 14.45 0.29
CA LEU A 521 -2.04 13.30 -0.25
C LEU A 521 -2.27 12.17 0.75
N TYR A 522 -1.85 12.29 2.01
CA TYR A 522 -2.04 11.23 3.00
C TYR A 522 -3.53 10.87 3.25
N TYR A 523 -4.46 11.74 2.90
CA TYR A 523 -5.90 11.48 3.00
C TYR A 523 -6.44 10.45 1.99
N LEU A 524 -5.71 10.17 0.90
CA LEU A 524 -6.21 9.39 -0.25
C LEU A 524 -6.89 8.08 0.14
N GLY A 525 -6.23 7.24 0.94
CA GLY A 525 -6.79 5.94 1.32
C GLY A 525 -8.07 6.05 2.16
N LEU A 526 -8.19 7.09 2.98
CA LEU A 526 -9.39 7.37 3.76
C LEU A 526 -10.53 7.84 2.86
N TRP A 527 -10.24 8.77 1.94
CA TRP A 527 -11.18 9.29 0.97
C TRP A 527 -11.74 8.18 0.07
N GLN A 528 -10.87 7.37 -0.52
CA GLN A 528 -11.26 6.27 -1.42
C GLN A 528 -12.20 5.28 -0.74
N GLN A 529 -11.92 4.89 0.51
CA GLN A 529 -12.79 3.99 1.27
C GLN A 529 -14.16 4.61 1.57
N GLN A 530 -14.21 5.89 1.95
CA GLN A 530 -15.47 6.56 2.26
C GLN A 530 -16.28 6.87 1.00
N LEU A 531 -15.62 7.22 -0.11
CA LEU A 531 -16.28 7.43 -1.39
C LEU A 531 -16.86 6.11 -1.92
N ALA A 532 -16.12 5.01 -1.82
CA ALA A 532 -16.63 3.68 -2.18
C ALA A 532 -17.84 3.27 -1.32
N LYS A 533 -17.85 3.60 -0.02
CA LYS A 533 -19.02 3.42 0.85
C LYS A 533 -20.21 4.25 0.36
N ALA A 534 -19.99 5.50 -0.01
CA ALA A 534 -21.05 6.36 -0.53
C ALA A 534 -21.64 5.84 -1.86
N ILE A 535 -20.78 5.33 -2.75
CA ILE A 535 -21.21 4.65 -3.98
C ILE A 535 -22.05 3.42 -3.65
N ASP A 536 -21.54 2.52 -2.80
CA ASP A 536 -22.22 1.29 -2.42
C ASP A 536 -23.62 1.54 -1.85
N VAL A 537 -23.75 2.51 -0.93
CA VAL A 537 -25.05 2.88 -0.34
C VAL A 537 -26.00 3.48 -1.37
N HIS A 538 -25.50 4.33 -2.27
CA HIS A 538 -26.32 5.03 -3.26
C HIS A 538 -26.77 4.14 -4.43
N THR A 539 -26.04 3.05 -4.70
CA THR A 539 -26.25 2.20 -5.87
C THR A 539 -26.77 0.79 -5.52
N ARG A 540 -27.36 0.61 -4.33
CA ARG A 540 -27.87 -0.71 -3.87
C ARG A 540 -28.92 -1.33 -4.81
N GLY A 541 -29.72 -0.49 -5.46
CA GLY A 541 -30.71 -0.92 -6.45
C GLY A 541 -30.18 -1.14 -7.86
N CYS A 542 -28.88 -0.89 -8.12
CA CYS A 542 -28.28 -1.05 -9.43
C CYS A 542 -27.83 -2.48 -9.72
N ASN A 543 -27.76 -2.81 -11.02
CA ASN A 543 -27.12 -4.04 -11.47
C ASN A 543 -25.62 -3.99 -11.12
N PRO A 544 -25.11 -4.92 -10.29
CA PRO A 544 -23.72 -4.89 -9.85
C PRO A 544 -22.70 -5.12 -10.98
N ALA A 545 -23.10 -5.79 -12.09
CA ALA A 545 -22.23 -5.95 -13.26
C ALA A 545 -21.99 -4.59 -13.96
N GLN A 546 -23.01 -3.74 -14.09
CA GLN A 546 -22.83 -2.39 -14.64
C GLN A 546 -21.91 -1.52 -13.77
N LEU A 547 -22.01 -1.67 -12.45
CA LEU A 547 -21.10 -0.97 -11.53
C LEU A 547 -19.67 -1.50 -11.64
N PHE A 548 -19.49 -2.79 -11.80
CA PHE A 548 -18.18 -3.40 -12.03
C PHE A 548 -17.56 -2.88 -13.33
N ASP A 549 -18.33 -2.83 -14.41
CA ASP A 549 -17.88 -2.27 -15.68
C ASP A 549 -17.49 -0.80 -15.56
N LEU A 550 -18.33 0.00 -14.90
CA LEU A 550 -18.09 1.44 -14.72
C LEU A 550 -16.85 1.71 -13.85
N LEU A 551 -16.70 0.98 -12.72
CA LEU A 551 -15.71 1.31 -11.70
C LEU A 551 -14.35 0.61 -11.90
N LEU A 552 -14.33 -0.58 -12.51
CA LEU A 552 -13.11 -1.40 -12.61
C LEU A 552 -12.68 -1.65 -14.06
N VAL A 553 -13.59 -2.01 -14.95
CA VAL A 553 -13.24 -2.31 -16.33
C VAL A 553 -12.95 -1.01 -17.09
N ASN A 554 -13.89 -0.10 -17.11
CA ASN A 554 -13.76 1.24 -17.71
C ASN A 554 -13.12 1.24 -19.11
N GLU A 555 -13.66 0.44 -20.04
CA GLU A 555 -13.11 0.31 -21.41
C GLU A 555 -13.03 1.65 -22.17
N SER A 556 -13.95 2.56 -21.89
CA SER A 556 -13.97 3.90 -22.50
C SER A 556 -12.98 4.89 -21.88
N ALA A 557 -12.16 4.44 -20.91
CA ALA A 557 -11.19 5.25 -20.17
C ALA A 557 -11.78 6.56 -19.57
N GLN A 558 -13.06 6.52 -19.16
CA GLN A 558 -13.73 7.69 -18.56
C GLN A 558 -12.99 8.12 -17.29
N PRO A 559 -12.73 9.42 -17.13
CA PRO A 559 -12.14 9.93 -15.90
C PRO A 559 -13.10 9.72 -14.72
N MET A 560 -12.56 9.58 -13.49
CA MET A 560 -13.37 9.34 -12.29
C MET A 560 -14.45 10.42 -12.08
N VAL A 561 -14.16 11.67 -12.43
CA VAL A 561 -15.14 12.78 -12.39
C VAL A 561 -16.40 12.45 -13.19
N ALA A 562 -16.25 11.97 -14.44
CA ALA A 562 -17.40 11.63 -15.29
C ALA A 562 -18.19 10.43 -14.73
N ARG A 563 -17.50 9.42 -14.21
CA ARG A 563 -18.13 8.25 -13.56
C ARG A 563 -18.91 8.64 -12.31
N LEU A 564 -18.37 9.54 -11.48
CA LEU A 564 -19.06 10.06 -10.30
C LEU A 564 -20.23 10.98 -10.66
N GLN A 565 -20.11 11.75 -11.74
CA GLN A 565 -21.21 12.57 -12.26
C GLN A 565 -22.38 11.71 -12.72
N SER A 566 -22.15 10.59 -13.38
CA SER A 566 -23.21 9.64 -13.75
C SER A 566 -23.86 8.96 -12.54
N LEU A 567 -23.09 8.73 -11.45
CA LEU A 567 -23.61 8.09 -10.23
C LEU A 567 -24.35 9.08 -9.31
N PHE A 568 -23.86 10.31 -9.15
CA PHE A 568 -24.34 11.26 -8.13
C PHE A 568 -25.02 12.50 -8.71
N GLY A 569 -25.02 12.68 -10.04
CA GLY A 569 -25.50 13.87 -10.74
C GLY A 569 -24.51 15.03 -10.74
N ALA A 570 -23.52 15.03 -9.83
CA ALA A 570 -22.43 16.00 -9.76
C ALA A 570 -21.21 15.37 -9.10
N ALA A 571 -20.01 15.89 -9.42
CA ALA A 571 -18.74 15.39 -8.90
C ALA A 571 -17.89 16.48 -8.23
N ASP A 572 -18.50 17.60 -7.84
CA ASP A 572 -17.81 18.63 -7.07
C ASP A 572 -17.54 18.19 -5.62
N ALA A 573 -16.49 18.73 -5.01
CA ALA A 573 -16.04 18.36 -3.67
C ALA A 573 -17.16 18.47 -2.60
N ALA A 574 -17.98 19.52 -2.65
CA ALA A 574 -19.05 19.74 -1.67
C ALA A 574 -20.14 18.66 -1.77
N THR A 575 -20.53 18.28 -3.00
CA THR A 575 -21.49 17.20 -3.25
C THR A 575 -20.94 15.86 -2.81
N LEU A 576 -19.69 15.53 -3.14
CA LEU A 576 -19.07 14.26 -2.75
C LEU A 576 -18.92 14.12 -1.22
N ILE A 577 -18.47 15.17 -0.54
CA ILE A 577 -18.37 15.19 0.94
C ILE A 577 -19.75 15.02 1.58
N ARG A 578 -20.80 15.66 1.03
CA ARG A 578 -22.18 15.48 1.49
C ARG A 578 -22.62 14.02 1.32
N ARG A 579 -22.41 13.40 0.16
CA ARG A 579 -22.77 12.00 -0.11
C ARG A 579 -22.05 11.04 0.85
N ILE A 580 -20.78 11.29 1.15
CA ILE A 580 -20.02 10.52 2.15
C ILE A 580 -20.65 10.66 3.54
N ARG A 581 -20.99 11.87 3.96
CA ARG A 581 -21.64 12.11 5.26
C ARG A 581 -23.00 11.41 5.34
N ASP A 582 -23.82 11.53 4.29
CA ASP A 582 -25.13 10.92 4.22
C ASP A 582 -25.02 9.37 4.29
N ALA A 583 -24.04 8.77 3.61
CA ALA A 583 -23.77 7.33 3.70
C ALA A 583 -23.29 6.87 5.08
N ASN A 584 -22.65 7.73 5.86
CA ASN A 584 -22.25 7.43 7.22
C ASN A 584 -23.42 7.49 8.23
N THR A 585 -24.46 8.29 7.95
CA THR A 585 -25.63 8.46 8.82
C THR A 585 -26.83 7.60 8.41
N GLN A 586 -26.89 7.13 7.16
CA GLN A 586 -28.07 6.48 6.56
C GLN A 586 -27.76 5.05 6.07
N GLU A 587 -26.92 4.30 6.78
CA GLU A 587 -26.47 2.98 6.34
C GLU A 587 -27.63 2.00 6.01
N ASN A 588 -28.83 2.23 6.55
CA ASN A 588 -30.02 1.39 6.41
C ASN A 588 -31.15 1.97 5.52
N ARG A 589 -30.95 3.12 4.85
CA ARG A 589 -31.96 3.64 3.92
C ARG A 589 -31.58 3.26 2.48
N SER A 590 -32.30 2.30 1.90
CA SER A 590 -32.25 1.97 0.48
C SER A 590 -32.87 3.10 -0.34
N THR A 591 -32.16 3.58 -1.37
CA THR A 591 -32.78 4.28 -2.50
C THR A 591 -33.18 3.20 -3.51
N ASP A 592 -34.48 2.99 -3.71
CA ASP A 592 -34.99 1.90 -4.58
C ASP A 592 -34.74 2.14 -6.07
N THR A 593 -34.20 3.28 -6.48
CA THR A 593 -33.97 3.64 -7.88
C THR A 593 -32.49 3.75 -8.19
N CYS A 594 -32.03 3.01 -9.21
CA CYS A 594 -30.67 3.12 -9.72
C CYS A 594 -30.49 4.40 -10.54
N PRO A 595 -29.42 5.18 -10.32
CA PRO A 595 -29.13 6.37 -11.11
C PRO A 595 -28.59 6.07 -12.52
N LEU A 596 -28.17 4.84 -12.80
CA LEU A 596 -27.60 4.45 -14.09
C LEU A 596 -28.69 4.22 -15.14
N PRO A 597 -28.54 4.68 -16.39
CA PRO A 597 -29.51 4.45 -17.46
C PRO A 597 -29.56 2.95 -17.85
N GLY A 598 -30.76 2.44 -18.17
CA GLY A 598 -30.97 1.06 -18.61
C GLY A 598 -31.10 0.03 -17.48
N SER A 599 -31.27 0.45 -16.22
CA SER A 599 -31.40 -0.41 -15.04
C SER A 599 -32.84 -0.86 -14.74
N ASP A 600 -33.77 -0.72 -15.68
CA ASP A 600 -35.20 -1.06 -15.48
C ASP A 600 -35.48 -2.57 -15.29
N GLU A 601 -34.49 -3.45 -15.43
CA GLU A 601 -34.54 -4.81 -14.89
C GLU A 601 -34.23 -4.76 -13.38
N GLN A 602 -35.29 -4.75 -12.58
CA GLN A 602 -35.21 -4.83 -11.11
C GLN A 602 -34.37 -6.05 -10.71
N TYR A 603 -33.13 -5.82 -10.27
CA TYR A 603 -32.38 -6.83 -9.57
C TYR A 603 -33.00 -6.99 -8.17
N PRO A 604 -33.34 -8.22 -7.74
CA PRO A 604 -33.84 -8.43 -6.37
C PRO A 604 -32.75 -7.94 -5.41
N GLY A 605 -33.10 -6.92 -4.61
CA GLY A 605 -32.19 -6.25 -3.69
C GLY A 605 -31.40 -7.27 -2.87
N ARG A 606 -30.16 -6.96 -2.55
CA ARG A 606 -29.33 -7.75 -1.61
C ARG A 606 -30.18 -8.06 -0.36
N GLN A 607 -30.50 -9.33 -0.16
CA GLN A 607 -31.18 -9.76 1.06
C GLN A 607 -30.23 -9.47 2.23
N GLU A 608 -30.66 -8.62 3.15
CA GLU A 608 -29.96 -8.49 4.43
C GLU A 608 -29.85 -9.87 5.09
N PRO A 609 -28.66 -10.26 5.57
CA PRO A 609 -28.53 -11.47 6.34
C PRO A 609 -29.45 -11.35 7.56
N ALA A 610 -30.41 -12.28 7.67
CA ALA A 610 -31.35 -12.31 8.77
C ALA A 610 -30.58 -12.24 10.12
N GLN A 611 -30.90 -11.25 10.91
CA GLN A 611 -30.44 -11.18 12.30
C GLN A 611 -30.98 -12.43 13.02
N ARG A 612 -30.10 -13.38 13.28
CA ARG A 612 -30.31 -14.46 14.24
C ARG A 612 -29.27 -14.41 15.33
#